data_0463c5f5e816329c4fc714e828ef9e56
#
_entry.id   0463c5f5e816329c4fc714e828ef9e56
#
_cell.length_a   1.000
_cell.length_b   1.000
_cell.length_c   1.000
_cell.angle_alpha   90.00
_cell.angle_beta   90.00
_cell.angle_gamma   90.00
#
_symmetry.space_group_name_H-M   'P 1'
#
loop_
_entity.id
_entity.type
_entity.pdbx_description
1 polymer ?
#
loop_
_entity_poly.entity_id
_entity_poly.type
_entity_poly.pdbx_seq_one_letter_code
_entity_poly.pdbx_strand_id
1 'polypeptide(L)'
;MQTSSIIISLAVFILVGMAEWLHAGKIARVARLAFGPLGRSSRWTIAVAPARTIATALATWGLLFLSTYNPVEIDKKPAKIASNHLLLLLDVSPSMQVKDAGADVVKISRAKRAGEVVQGVLDRLDMENTRITIVAFYTEALPIIQDTFDKEVIRNALDGLPMYSAFEPGPTNLKKGLVKAFEIARLWPANSSTLLIVTDGDVAPGIPLVIPSSIADTIVIGLGDPFKKSNVSGHGSQQDAMGLRQIATRLGGFYHDGNRKHLPSNIVNALTMIAPRVGAHWSERGLALLAIGIGCSTLACVGPLLTFFGRPRAFLHDSNPLQKEAIA
;
A
#
# COMPACT_ATOMS: atom_id res chain seq x y z
N MET A 1 -19.31 -17.28 9.12
CA MET A 1 -18.91 -18.39 8.23
C MET A 1 -17.49 -18.91 8.49
N GLN A 2 -16.51 -18.08 8.83
CA GLN A 2 -15.14 -18.54 9.19
C GLN A 2 -15.11 -19.44 10.45
N THR A 3 -15.97 -19.21 11.41
CA THR A 3 -16.04 -19.99 12.65
C THR A 3 -16.41 -21.46 12.42
N SER A 4 -17.28 -21.75 11.45
CA SER A 4 -17.72 -23.14 11.16
C SER A 4 -16.59 -23.96 10.55
N SER A 5 -15.76 -23.43 9.67
CA SER A 5 -14.60 -24.14 9.09
C SER A 5 -13.54 -24.45 10.15
N ILE A 6 -13.34 -23.59 11.13
CA ILE A 6 -12.43 -23.82 12.25
C ILE A 6 -12.95 -24.93 13.15
N ILE A 7 -14.24 -24.90 13.50
CA ILE A 7 -14.87 -25.93 14.36
C ILE A 7 -14.80 -27.31 13.71
N ILE A 8 -15.08 -27.43 12.41
CA ILE A 8 -15.01 -28.69 11.68
C ILE A 8 -13.56 -29.19 11.62
N SER A 9 -12.59 -28.31 11.35
CA SER A 9 -11.17 -28.69 11.30
C SER A 9 -10.66 -29.16 12.67
N LEU A 10 -11.12 -28.55 13.74
CA LEU A 10 -10.80 -28.96 15.12
C LEU A 10 -11.41 -30.34 15.43
N ALA A 11 -12.64 -30.59 15.01
CA ALA A 11 -13.27 -31.88 15.16
C ALA A 11 -12.50 -32.99 14.39
N VAL A 12 -12.08 -32.71 13.15
CA VAL A 12 -11.24 -33.61 12.35
C VAL A 12 -9.89 -33.84 13.04
N PHE A 13 -9.25 -32.80 13.57
CA PHE A 13 -8.01 -32.93 14.33
C PHE A 13 -8.15 -33.90 15.52
N ILE A 14 -9.22 -33.78 16.30
CA ILE A 14 -9.51 -34.64 17.46
C ILE A 14 -9.76 -36.07 16.99
N LEU A 15 -10.60 -36.28 15.97
CA LEU A 15 -10.92 -37.63 15.45
C LEU A 15 -9.69 -38.33 14.91
N VAL A 16 -8.88 -37.65 14.08
CA VAL A 16 -7.64 -38.22 13.53
C VAL A 16 -6.63 -38.50 14.62
N GLY A 17 -6.48 -37.58 15.59
CA GLY A 17 -5.60 -37.76 16.76
C GLY A 17 -5.97 -38.98 17.59
N MET A 18 -7.29 -39.21 17.82
CA MET A 18 -7.78 -40.37 18.53
C MET A 18 -7.54 -41.66 17.72
N ALA A 19 -7.78 -41.63 16.39
CA ALA A 19 -7.48 -42.74 15.52
C ALA A 19 -6.00 -43.13 15.50
N GLU A 20 -5.10 -42.15 15.41
CA GLU A 20 -3.66 -42.38 15.46
C GLU A 20 -3.21 -42.92 16.84
N TRP A 21 -3.80 -42.40 17.93
CA TRP A 21 -3.54 -42.94 19.29
C TRP A 21 -3.96 -44.39 19.44
N LEU A 22 -5.15 -44.79 18.96
CA LEU A 22 -5.62 -46.15 18.95
C LEU A 22 -4.74 -47.05 18.06
N HIS A 23 -4.31 -46.53 16.90
CA HIS A 23 -3.40 -47.21 15.99
C HIS A 23 -2.03 -47.45 16.62
N ALA A 24 -1.46 -46.45 17.29
CA ALA A 24 -0.20 -46.54 18.02
C ALA A 24 -0.28 -47.63 19.12
N GLY A 25 -1.42 -47.74 19.82
CA GLY A 25 -1.66 -48.78 20.81
C GLY A 25 -1.67 -50.20 20.21
N LYS A 26 -2.25 -50.37 18.98
CA LYS A 26 -2.21 -51.64 18.24
C LYS A 26 -0.79 -52.01 17.80
N ILE A 27 -0.06 -51.01 17.24
CA ILE A 27 1.34 -51.23 16.81
C ILE A 27 2.22 -51.61 18.02
N ALA A 28 2.05 -50.98 19.18
CA ALA A 28 2.82 -51.33 20.39
C ALA A 28 2.65 -52.81 20.83
N ARG A 29 1.45 -53.39 20.64
CA ARG A 29 1.19 -54.81 20.96
C ARG A 29 1.92 -55.76 20.03
N VAL A 30 2.07 -55.44 18.76
CA VAL A 30 2.76 -56.29 17.77
C VAL A 30 4.19 -55.83 17.46
N ALA A 31 4.70 -54.87 18.20
CA ALA A 31 5.96 -54.20 17.93
C ALA A 31 7.16 -55.16 17.84
N ARG A 32 7.18 -56.23 18.67
CA ARG A 32 8.25 -57.27 18.64
C ARG A 32 8.25 -58.05 17.33
N LEU A 33 7.06 -58.30 16.77
CA LEU A 33 6.92 -59.01 15.48
C LEU A 33 7.30 -58.09 14.29
N ALA A 34 6.97 -56.78 14.37
CA ALA A 34 7.22 -55.83 13.31
C ALA A 34 8.68 -55.27 13.30
N PHE A 35 9.30 -55.10 14.47
CA PHE A 35 10.61 -54.41 14.61
C PHE A 35 11.70 -55.32 15.24
N GLY A 36 11.46 -56.65 15.32
CA GLY A 36 12.41 -57.62 15.86
C GLY A 36 12.53 -57.58 17.38
N PRO A 37 13.58 -58.28 17.97
CA PRO A 37 13.71 -58.48 19.40
C PRO A 37 13.73 -57.22 20.25
N LEU A 38 14.23 -56.11 19.69
CA LEU A 38 14.27 -54.80 20.36
C LEU A 38 12.89 -54.12 20.44
N GLY A 39 11.91 -54.53 19.60
CA GLY A 39 10.53 -54.04 19.62
C GLY A 39 10.36 -52.53 19.47
N ARG A 40 11.38 -51.81 18.92
CA ARG A 40 11.38 -50.37 18.79
C ARG A 40 11.64 -49.92 17.37
N SER A 41 10.82 -48.99 16.88
CA SER A 41 11.04 -48.27 15.64
C SER A 41 12.10 -47.17 15.82
N SER A 42 12.51 -46.56 14.71
CA SER A 42 13.41 -45.38 14.75
C SER A 42 12.80 -44.25 15.56
N ARG A 43 13.60 -43.49 16.36
CA ARG A 43 13.09 -42.45 17.26
C ARG A 43 12.24 -41.35 16.54
N TRP A 44 12.58 -41.00 15.30
CA TRP A 44 11.87 -39.98 14.58
C TRP A 44 10.41 -40.37 14.20
N THR A 45 10.08 -41.69 14.17
CA THR A 45 8.74 -42.17 13.87
C THR A 45 7.68 -41.76 14.90
N ILE A 46 8.13 -41.33 16.11
CA ILE A 46 7.25 -40.78 17.14
C ILE A 46 6.58 -39.49 16.66
N ALA A 47 7.27 -38.71 15.82
CA ALA A 47 6.75 -37.47 15.27
C ALA A 47 5.73 -37.68 14.14
N VAL A 48 5.59 -38.89 13.60
CA VAL A 48 4.73 -39.19 12.44
C VAL A 48 3.25 -39.02 12.78
N ALA A 49 2.80 -39.56 13.92
CA ALA A 49 1.40 -39.44 14.32
C ALA A 49 0.94 -37.97 14.50
N PRO A 50 1.66 -37.12 15.28
CA PRO A 50 1.29 -35.72 15.38
C PRO A 50 1.44 -34.96 14.03
N ALA A 51 2.43 -35.30 13.20
CA ALA A 51 2.58 -34.68 11.89
C ALA A 51 1.40 -34.97 10.97
N ARG A 52 0.89 -36.22 10.96
CA ARG A 52 -0.29 -36.63 10.18
C ARG A 52 -1.56 -35.94 10.67
N THR A 53 -1.76 -35.85 12.00
CA THR A 53 -2.90 -35.15 12.59
C THR A 53 -2.93 -33.66 12.25
N ILE A 54 -1.80 -32.99 12.36
CA ILE A 54 -1.69 -31.57 12.00
C ILE A 54 -1.89 -31.38 10.49
N ALA A 55 -1.26 -32.19 9.66
CA ALA A 55 -1.34 -32.11 8.22
C ALA A 55 -2.78 -32.31 7.69
N THR A 56 -3.51 -33.28 8.24
CA THR A 56 -4.94 -33.48 7.89
C THR A 56 -5.82 -32.34 8.34
N ALA A 57 -5.60 -31.78 9.53
CA ALA A 57 -6.35 -30.64 10.01
C ALA A 57 -6.12 -29.38 9.14
N LEU A 58 -4.85 -29.11 8.78
CA LEU A 58 -4.49 -27.99 7.88
C LEU A 58 -5.11 -28.15 6.49
N ALA A 59 -5.00 -29.32 5.89
CA ALA A 59 -5.61 -29.59 4.58
C ALA A 59 -7.13 -29.42 4.63
N THR A 60 -7.79 -29.95 5.66
CA THR A 60 -9.24 -29.84 5.84
C THR A 60 -9.66 -28.39 6.03
N TRP A 61 -8.96 -27.64 6.88
CA TRP A 61 -9.24 -26.21 7.09
C TRP A 61 -9.12 -25.42 5.78
N GLY A 62 -8.02 -25.60 5.05
CA GLY A 62 -7.79 -24.92 3.79
C GLY A 62 -8.85 -25.24 2.73
N LEU A 63 -9.26 -26.52 2.60
CA LEU A 63 -10.31 -26.95 1.66
C LEU A 63 -11.69 -26.36 2.04
N LEU A 64 -12.06 -26.42 3.31
CA LEU A 64 -13.32 -25.85 3.79
C LEU A 64 -13.34 -24.35 3.63
N PHE A 65 -12.23 -23.67 3.93
CA PHE A 65 -12.10 -22.24 3.72
C PHE A 65 -12.30 -21.90 2.25
N LEU A 66 -11.62 -22.57 1.32
CA LEU A 66 -11.77 -22.32 -0.12
C LEU A 66 -13.17 -22.67 -0.66
N SER A 67 -13.83 -23.72 -0.12
CA SER A 67 -15.20 -24.08 -0.55
C SER A 67 -16.25 -23.06 -0.13
N THR A 68 -16.02 -22.34 0.99
CA THR A 68 -16.90 -21.28 1.49
C THR A 68 -16.48 -19.89 0.98
N TYR A 69 -15.34 -19.83 0.31
CA TYR A 69 -14.78 -18.60 -0.25
C TYR A 69 -15.54 -18.21 -1.51
N ASN A 70 -16.32 -17.14 -1.42
CA ASN A 70 -17.12 -16.66 -2.55
C ASN A 70 -16.32 -15.66 -3.39
N PRO A 71 -15.82 -16.03 -4.58
CA PRO A 71 -15.03 -15.13 -5.42
C PRO A 71 -15.82 -13.93 -5.95
N VAL A 72 -17.15 -13.99 -5.91
CA VAL A 72 -18.03 -12.90 -6.40
C VAL A 72 -17.98 -11.65 -5.51
N GLU A 73 -17.59 -11.75 -4.23
CA GLU A 73 -17.34 -10.56 -3.39
C GLU A 73 -16.02 -9.87 -3.69
N ILE A 74 -15.15 -10.48 -4.50
CA ILE A 74 -13.80 -9.99 -4.81
C ILE A 74 -13.75 -9.25 -6.15
N ASP A 75 -14.76 -9.38 -6.99
CA ASP A 75 -14.92 -8.55 -8.20
C ASP A 75 -15.38 -7.09 -7.91
N LYS A 76 -15.69 -6.73 -6.69
CA LYS A 76 -15.24 -5.42 -6.21
C LYS A 76 -13.71 -5.53 -6.21
N LYS A 77 -13.06 -5.19 -7.35
CA LYS A 77 -11.64 -4.83 -7.40
C LYS A 77 -11.35 -4.20 -6.07
N PRO A 78 -10.44 -4.73 -5.21
CA PRO A 78 -10.11 -4.05 -3.97
C PRO A 78 -9.85 -2.63 -4.43
N ALA A 79 -10.65 -1.67 -3.93
CA ALA A 79 -10.51 -0.28 -4.35
C ALA A 79 -9.03 -0.08 -4.25
N LYS A 80 -8.35 0.09 -5.43
CA LYS A 80 -6.89 0.07 -5.54
C LYS A 80 -6.45 0.92 -4.38
N ILE A 81 -5.96 0.31 -3.28
CA ILE A 81 -5.61 1.07 -2.08
C ILE A 81 -4.43 1.86 -2.57
N ALA A 82 -4.69 3.10 -2.94
CA ALA A 82 -3.65 3.97 -3.38
C ALA A 82 -2.65 4.00 -2.25
N SER A 83 -1.44 3.61 -2.54
CA SER A 83 -0.35 3.72 -1.60
C SER A 83 0.02 5.18 -1.35
N ASN A 84 -0.30 6.06 -2.31
CA ASN A 84 0.04 7.47 -2.29
C ASN A 84 -1.15 8.35 -2.66
N HIS A 85 -1.24 9.52 -2.02
CA HIS A 85 -2.19 10.57 -2.36
C HIS A 85 -1.44 11.85 -2.72
N LEU A 86 -1.76 12.45 -3.86
CA LEU A 86 -1.33 13.79 -4.20
C LEU A 86 -2.50 14.76 -3.95
N LEU A 87 -2.34 15.63 -2.96
CA LEU A 87 -3.30 16.67 -2.64
C LEU A 87 -2.86 17.98 -3.29
N LEU A 88 -3.49 18.36 -4.37
CA LEU A 88 -3.22 19.60 -5.09
C LEU A 88 -4.12 20.71 -4.56
N LEU A 89 -3.52 21.74 -3.99
CA LEU A 89 -4.19 22.97 -3.58
C LEU A 89 -3.88 24.05 -4.61
N LEU A 90 -4.89 24.38 -5.42
CA LEU A 90 -4.76 25.25 -6.59
C LEU A 90 -5.41 26.61 -6.33
N ASP A 91 -4.62 27.67 -6.45
CA ASP A 91 -5.12 29.04 -6.46
C ASP A 91 -5.83 29.33 -7.77
N VAL A 92 -7.09 29.72 -7.66
CA VAL A 92 -7.93 30.08 -8.83
C VAL A 92 -8.38 31.54 -8.78
N SER A 93 -7.75 32.37 -7.95
CA SER A 93 -8.05 33.80 -7.85
C SER A 93 -7.87 34.56 -9.18
N PRO A 94 -8.52 35.71 -9.38
CA PRO A 94 -8.37 36.53 -10.58
C PRO A 94 -6.93 36.91 -10.89
N SER A 95 -6.05 37.05 -9.87
CA SER A 95 -4.63 37.33 -10.07
C SER A 95 -3.89 36.25 -10.87
N MET A 96 -4.40 35.00 -10.85
CA MET A 96 -3.85 33.91 -11.65
C MET A 96 -4.07 34.08 -13.16
N GLN A 97 -4.93 35.02 -13.59
CA GLN A 97 -5.10 35.36 -14.99
C GLN A 97 -4.06 36.35 -15.53
N VAL A 98 -3.23 36.93 -14.66
CA VAL A 98 -2.15 37.85 -15.05
C VAL A 98 -1.13 37.14 -15.94
N LYS A 99 -0.75 37.76 -17.06
CA LYS A 99 0.21 37.23 -18.03
C LYS A 99 1.63 37.72 -17.72
N ASP A 100 2.24 37.16 -16.67
CA ASP A 100 3.59 37.49 -16.24
C ASP A 100 4.43 36.24 -15.91
N ALA A 101 3.86 35.05 -16.04
CA ALA A 101 4.53 33.77 -15.76
C ALA A 101 5.20 33.16 -17.00
N GLY A 102 6.11 32.23 -16.76
CA GLY A 102 6.87 31.51 -17.80
C GLY A 102 8.28 32.03 -18.01
N ALA A 103 9.16 31.19 -18.55
CA ALA A 103 10.56 31.51 -18.83
C ALA A 103 10.76 32.27 -20.13
N ASP A 104 9.83 32.14 -21.08
CA ASP A 104 9.94 32.68 -22.44
C ASP A 104 9.73 34.19 -22.53
N VAL A 105 10.10 34.75 -23.68
CA VAL A 105 9.87 36.17 -23.99
C VAL A 105 8.37 36.47 -24.01
N VAL A 106 7.56 35.54 -24.51
CA VAL A 106 6.09 35.64 -24.50
C VAL A 106 5.58 35.09 -23.17
N LYS A 107 5.11 35.96 -22.30
CA LYS A 107 4.55 35.59 -21.01
C LYS A 107 3.15 34.98 -21.16
N ILE A 108 2.88 33.96 -20.38
CA ILE A 108 1.60 33.30 -20.27
C ILE A 108 0.91 33.62 -18.93
N SER A 109 -0.37 33.32 -18.79
CA SER A 109 -1.06 33.51 -17.52
C SER A 109 -0.50 32.57 -16.45
N ARG A 110 -0.53 33.03 -15.18
CA ARG A 110 -0.13 32.23 -14.03
C ARG A 110 -0.94 30.93 -13.97
N ALA A 111 -2.25 30.98 -14.25
CA ALA A 111 -3.12 29.81 -14.31
C ALA A 111 -2.67 28.81 -15.39
N LYS A 112 -2.34 29.28 -16.61
CA LYS A 112 -1.83 28.40 -17.68
C LYS A 112 -0.49 27.77 -17.25
N ARG A 113 0.39 28.56 -16.65
CA ARG A 113 1.67 28.05 -16.15
C ARG A 113 1.48 27.03 -15.02
N ALA A 114 0.50 27.25 -14.12
CA ALA A 114 0.11 26.29 -13.10
C ALA A 114 -0.26 24.93 -13.73
N GLY A 115 -1.12 24.97 -14.76
CA GLY A 115 -1.50 23.76 -15.51
C GLY A 115 -0.30 23.04 -16.11
N GLU A 116 0.63 23.75 -16.79
CA GLU A 116 1.85 23.16 -17.36
C GLU A 116 2.75 22.52 -16.31
N VAL A 117 2.95 23.17 -15.16
CA VAL A 117 3.79 22.64 -14.07
C VAL A 117 3.14 21.41 -13.45
N VAL A 118 1.83 21.46 -13.15
CA VAL A 118 1.09 20.32 -12.60
C VAL A 118 1.08 19.16 -13.59
N GLN A 119 0.84 19.42 -14.87
CA GLN A 119 0.87 18.39 -15.91
C GLN A 119 2.25 17.72 -16.00
N GLY A 120 3.32 18.52 -15.94
CA GLY A 120 4.68 17.99 -15.89
C GLY A 120 4.97 17.13 -14.65
N VAL A 121 4.25 17.31 -13.55
CA VAL A 121 4.28 16.41 -12.38
C VAL A 121 3.52 15.13 -12.70
N LEU A 122 2.29 15.23 -13.20
CA LEU A 122 1.41 14.10 -13.51
C LEU A 122 2.01 13.13 -14.53
N ASP A 123 2.75 13.65 -15.52
CA ASP A 123 3.39 12.82 -16.55
C ASP A 123 4.54 11.96 -16.02
N ARG A 124 5.06 12.31 -14.86
CA ARG A 124 6.15 11.61 -14.18
C ARG A 124 5.70 10.80 -12.96
N LEU A 125 4.43 10.93 -12.56
CA LEU A 125 3.87 10.18 -11.43
C LEU A 125 3.43 8.77 -11.87
N ASP A 126 3.61 7.81 -10.96
CA ASP A 126 2.98 6.50 -11.06
C ASP A 126 1.48 6.60 -10.73
N MET A 127 0.68 6.87 -11.77
CA MET A 127 -0.78 7.02 -11.64
C MET A 127 -1.48 5.72 -11.27
N GLU A 128 -0.83 4.57 -11.41
CA GLU A 128 -1.43 3.31 -11.00
C GLU A 128 -1.56 3.21 -9.49
N ASN A 129 -0.62 3.81 -8.76
CA ASN A 129 -0.54 3.74 -7.30
C ASN A 129 -0.79 5.08 -6.61
N THR A 130 -1.06 6.15 -7.36
CA THR A 130 -1.28 7.50 -6.81
C THR A 130 -2.67 7.99 -7.12
N ARG A 131 -3.43 8.37 -6.08
CA ARG A 131 -4.70 9.08 -6.20
C ARG A 131 -4.48 10.58 -6.09
N ILE A 132 -5.22 11.32 -6.89
CA ILE A 132 -5.13 12.77 -6.93
C ILE A 132 -6.43 13.38 -6.48
N THR A 133 -6.30 14.34 -5.56
CA THR A 133 -7.39 15.20 -5.09
C THR A 133 -7.02 16.64 -5.36
N ILE A 134 -7.91 17.40 -5.99
CA ILE A 134 -7.72 18.82 -6.29
C ILE A 134 -8.71 19.64 -5.48
N VAL A 135 -8.18 20.58 -4.72
CA VAL A 135 -8.93 21.60 -3.99
C VAL A 135 -8.59 22.95 -4.60
N ALA A 136 -9.57 23.60 -5.20
CA ALA A 136 -9.44 25.01 -5.62
C ALA A 136 -9.71 25.93 -4.44
N PHE A 137 -8.97 27.02 -4.36
CA PHE A 137 -9.23 28.05 -3.38
C PHE A 137 -9.14 29.45 -3.98
N TYR A 138 -9.95 30.32 -3.46
CA TYR A 138 -9.94 31.77 -3.67
C TYR A 138 -10.43 32.44 -2.39
N THR A 139 -11.63 32.95 -2.31
CA THR A 139 -12.28 33.47 -1.09
C THR A 139 -12.73 32.34 -0.17
N GLU A 140 -13.10 31.21 -0.75
CA GLU A 140 -13.45 29.96 -0.12
C GLU A 140 -12.59 28.81 -0.70
N ALA A 141 -12.85 27.56 -0.27
CA ALA A 141 -12.17 26.37 -0.77
C ALA A 141 -13.18 25.30 -1.15
N LEU A 142 -13.04 24.79 -2.37
CA LEU A 142 -13.92 23.76 -2.92
C LEU A 142 -13.10 22.59 -3.45
N PRO A 143 -13.41 21.34 -3.08
CA PRO A 143 -12.83 20.18 -3.73
C PRO A 143 -13.45 20.05 -5.14
N ILE A 144 -12.60 20.08 -6.17
CA ILE A 144 -13.04 19.96 -7.57
C ILE A 144 -13.02 18.50 -8.01
N ILE A 145 -11.97 17.79 -7.63
CA ILE A 145 -11.73 16.39 -7.94
C ILE A 145 -11.31 15.70 -6.66
N GLN A 146 -11.88 14.52 -6.40
CA GLN A 146 -11.51 13.70 -5.24
C GLN A 146 -11.14 12.29 -5.69
N ASP A 147 -10.00 11.79 -5.18
CA ASP A 147 -9.56 10.41 -5.29
C ASP A 147 -9.58 9.82 -6.71
N THR A 148 -9.12 10.58 -7.71
CA THR A 148 -9.04 10.10 -9.10
C THR A 148 -7.67 9.51 -9.45
N PHE A 149 -7.66 8.53 -10.36
CA PHE A 149 -6.48 8.03 -11.06
C PHE A 149 -6.42 8.51 -12.52
N ASP A 150 -7.45 9.23 -12.98
CA ASP A 150 -7.61 9.58 -14.39
C ASP A 150 -6.93 10.91 -14.69
N LYS A 151 -5.84 10.84 -15.46
CA LYS A 151 -5.08 12.02 -15.92
C LYS A 151 -5.90 12.95 -16.80
N GLU A 152 -6.80 12.41 -17.62
CA GLU A 152 -7.59 13.22 -18.54
C GLU A 152 -8.63 14.06 -17.79
N VAL A 153 -9.23 13.51 -16.74
CA VAL A 153 -10.14 14.26 -15.85
C VAL A 153 -9.40 15.43 -15.22
N ILE A 154 -8.17 15.21 -14.76
CA ILE A 154 -7.36 16.26 -14.15
C ILE A 154 -6.96 17.31 -15.19
N ARG A 155 -6.50 16.89 -16.38
CA ARG A 155 -6.12 17.79 -17.46
C ARG A 155 -7.29 18.69 -17.87
N ASN A 156 -8.46 18.10 -18.07
CA ASN A 156 -9.67 18.83 -18.43
C ASN A 156 -10.08 19.86 -17.35
N ALA A 157 -9.88 19.53 -16.08
CA ALA A 157 -10.15 20.47 -15.00
C ALA A 157 -9.14 21.63 -14.95
N LEU A 158 -7.87 21.39 -15.30
CA LEU A 158 -6.83 22.43 -15.35
C LEU A 158 -6.97 23.35 -16.59
N ASP A 159 -7.42 22.80 -17.72
CA ASP A 159 -7.60 23.53 -19.00
C ASP A 159 -8.99 24.18 -19.13
N GLY A 160 -9.87 23.98 -18.14
CA GLY A 160 -11.26 24.40 -18.17
C GLY A 160 -11.47 25.90 -18.02
N LEU A 161 -12.75 26.27 -17.84
CA LEU A 161 -13.19 27.66 -17.63
C LEU A 161 -12.52 28.30 -16.40
N PRO A 162 -12.39 29.64 -16.38
CA PRO A 162 -11.80 30.32 -15.23
C PRO A 162 -12.61 30.04 -13.95
N MET A 163 -12.04 29.20 -13.10
CA MET A 163 -12.73 28.67 -11.90
C MET A 163 -13.03 29.73 -10.84
N TYR A 164 -12.40 30.91 -10.92
CA TYR A 164 -12.70 32.01 -9.99
C TYR A 164 -14.16 32.44 -10.05
N SER A 165 -14.84 32.25 -11.17
CA SER A 165 -16.28 32.58 -11.34
C SER A 165 -17.21 31.73 -10.46
N ALA A 166 -16.72 30.60 -9.93
CA ALA A 166 -17.46 29.77 -8.98
C ALA A 166 -17.41 30.29 -7.54
N PHE A 167 -16.65 31.37 -7.28
CA PHE A 167 -16.43 31.94 -5.97
C PHE A 167 -16.99 33.36 -5.89
N GLU A 168 -17.40 33.79 -4.70
CA GLU A 168 -17.74 35.18 -4.46
C GLU A 168 -16.48 36.05 -4.55
N PRO A 169 -16.55 37.27 -5.13
CA PRO A 169 -15.43 38.18 -5.18
C PRO A 169 -14.96 38.59 -3.78
N GLY A 170 -13.65 38.62 -3.56
CA GLY A 170 -13.04 39.01 -2.29
C GLY A 170 -11.54 38.78 -2.25
N PRO A 171 -10.90 38.88 -1.09
CA PRO A 171 -9.48 38.61 -0.95
C PRO A 171 -9.18 37.10 -0.99
N THR A 172 -8.06 36.75 -1.59
CA THR A 172 -7.58 35.36 -1.63
C THR A 172 -7.29 34.85 -0.23
N ASN A 173 -7.77 33.66 0.09
CA ASN A 173 -7.66 33.06 1.42
C ASN A 173 -7.05 31.63 1.40
N LEU A 174 -5.73 31.56 1.36
CA LEU A 174 -5.00 30.28 1.40
C LEU A 174 -5.32 29.47 2.67
N LYS A 175 -5.61 30.13 3.80
CA LYS A 175 -5.94 29.43 5.04
C LYS A 175 -7.17 28.55 4.87
N LYS A 176 -8.25 29.05 4.23
CA LYS A 176 -9.44 28.24 3.98
C LYS A 176 -9.08 27.07 3.08
N GLY A 177 -8.23 27.28 2.05
CA GLY A 177 -7.69 26.23 1.22
C GLY A 177 -6.98 25.15 2.01
N LEU A 178 -6.07 25.54 2.89
CA LEU A 178 -5.31 24.61 3.75
C LEU A 178 -6.22 23.88 4.74
N VAL A 179 -7.18 24.55 5.35
CA VAL A 179 -8.14 23.89 6.26
C VAL A 179 -8.91 22.80 5.53
N LYS A 180 -9.42 23.12 4.32
CA LYS A 180 -10.17 22.15 3.52
C LYS A 180 -9.31 20.97 3.06
N ALA A 181 -8.08 21.26 2.61
CA ALA A 181 -7.11 20.25 2.24
C ALA A 181 -6.78 19.32 3.44
N PHE A 182 -6.59 19.89 4.62
CA PHE A 182 -6.28 19.12 5.84
C PHE A 182 -7.47 18.29 6.33
N GLU A 183 -8.71 18.78 6.19
CA GLU A 183 -9.90 17.99 6.49
C GLU A 183 -9.93 16.70 5.65
N ILE A 184 -9.63 16.81 4.36
CA ILE A 184 -9.57 15.66 3.45
C ILE A 184 -8.39 14.74 3.81
N ALA A 185 -7.20 15.30 4.01
CA ALA A 185 -6.00 14.55 4.31
C ALA A 185 -6.09 13.75 5.62
N ARG A 186 -6.82 14.24 6.63
CA ARG A 186 -7.01 13.53 7.91
C ARG A 186 -7.63 12.15 7.78
N LEU A 187 -8.32 11.89 6.68
CA LEU A 187 -8.95 10.60 6.42
C LEU A 187 -7.98 9.55 5.87
N TRP A 188 -6.77 9.95 5.50
CA TRP A 188 -5.78 9.09 4.88
C TRP A 188 -4.79 8.52 5.90
N PRO A 189 -4.11 7.40 5.57
CA PRO A 189 -3.08 6.83 6.42
C PRO A 189 -1.92 7.80 6.69
N ALA A 190 -1.24 7.63 7.81
CA ALA A 190 -0.07 8.44 8.14
C ALA A 190 1.02 8.30 7.07
N ASN A 191 1.68 9.41 6.72
CA ASN A 191 2.76 9.49 5.72
C ASN A 191 2.36 8.95 4.33
N SER A 192 1.09 9.05 3.94
CA SER A 192 0.60 8.54 2.64
C SER A 192 0.33 9.63 1.62
N SER A 193 0.49 10.90 1.97
CA SER A 193 0.13 12.00 1.07
C SER A 193 1.21 13.06 0.97
N THR A 194 1.25 13.71 -0.21
CA THR A 194 2.03 14.92 -0.46
C THR A 194 1.09 16.07 -0.77
N LEU A 195 1.31 17.21 -0.13
CA LEU A 195 0.60 18.45 -0.38
C LEU A 195 1.36 19.28 -1.40
N LEU A 196 0.75 19.57 -2.53
CA LEU A 196 1.27 20.45 -3.58
C LEU A 196 0.43 21.73 -3.63
N ILE A 197 1.00 22.86 -3.26
CA ILE A 197 0.34 24.17 -3.28
C ILE A 197 0.83 24.97 -4.48
N VAL A 198 -0.08 25.47 -5.30
CA VAL A 198 0.25 26.29 -6.46
C VAL A 198 -0.49 27.61 -6.35
N THR A 199 0.25 28.72 -6.18
CA THR A 199 -0.28 30.05 -5.91
C THR A 199 0.72 31.15 -6.31
N ASP A 200 0.27 32.38 -6.43
CA ASP A 200 1.14 33.55 -6.58
C ASP A 200 1.58 34.18 -5.25
N GLY A 201 0.99 33.72 -4.14
CA GLY A 201 1.42 34.10 -2.81
C GLY A 201 0.82 35.38 -2.26
N ASP A 202 -0.21 35.94 -2.91
CA ASP A 202 -0.92 37.13 -2.41
C ASP A 202 -1.78 36.76 -1.16
N VAL A 203 -1.09 36.36 -0.07
CA VAL A 203 -1.70 35.72 1.09
C VAL A 203 -1.23 36.37 2.39
N ALA A 204 -2.17 36.67 3.27
CA ALA A 204 -1.85 37.11 4.63
C ALA A 204 -1.22 35.96 5.44
N PRO A 205 0.02 36.08 5.92
CA PRO A 205 0.67 35.10 6.76
C PRO A 205 0.04 35.10 8.16
N GLY A 206 -0.12 33.98 8.80
CA GLY A 206 -0.18 34.08 10.24
C GLY A 206 -1.02 33.16 11.08
N ILE A 207 -1.36 31.93 10.64
CA ILE A 207 -2.09 31.03 11.53
C ILE A 207 -1.33 29.71 11.68
N PRO A 208 -1.06 29.28 12.93
CA PRO A 208 -0.53 27.94 13.18
C PRO A 208 -1.55 26.91 12.77
N LEU A 209 -1.21 26.11 11.76
CA LEU A 209 -2.02 24.98 11.31
C LEU A 209 -1.36 23.70 11.82
N VAL A 210 -2.17 22.85 12.44
CA VAL A 210 -1.74 21.49 12.78
C VAL A 210 -1.79 20.67 11.50
N ILE A 211 -0.63 20.29 10.98
CA ILE A 211 -0.51 19.48 9.78
C ILE A 211 -0.94 18.06 10.12
N PRO A 212 -1.85 17.44 9.34
CA PRO A 212 -2.21 16.04 9.52
C PRO A 212 -1.01 15.11 9.36
N SER A 213 -0.96 14.05 10.15
CA SER A 213 0.12 13.04 10.08
C SER A 213 0.14 12.26 8.75
N SER A 214 -0.93 12.34 7.96
CA SER A 214 -1.00 11.75 6.62
C SER A 214 -0.12 12.48 5.60
N ILE A 215 0.17 13.78 5.82
CA ILE A 215 1.01 14.58 4.92
C ILE A 215 2.47 14.34 5.30
N ALA A 216 3.20 13.65 4.41
CA ALA A 216 4.62 13.38 4.55
C ALA A 216 5.47 14.56 4.10
N ASP A 217 5.10 15.16 2.96
CA ASP A 217 5.84 16.25 2.34
C ASP A 217 4.92 17.36 1.86
N THR A 218 5.43 18.60 1.85
CA THR A 218 4.74 19.77 1.31
C THR A 218 5.63 20.46 0.29
N ILE A 219 5.05 20.79 -0.87
CA ILE A 219 5.73 21.53 -1.94
C ILE A 219 4.90 22.77 -2.24
N VAL A 220 5.52 23.92 -2.18
CA VAL A 220 4.90 25.20 -2.52
C VAL A 220 5.50 25.73 -3.80
N ILE A 221 4.65 25.87 -4.83
CA ILE A 221 5.04 26.41 -6.14
C ILE A 221 4.54 27.82 -6.27
N GLY A 222 5.47 28.75 -6.43
CA GLY A 222 5.18 30.15 -6.67
C GLY A 222 5.15 30.49 -8.15
N LEU A 223 4.14 31.26 -8.57
CA LEU A 223 3.93 31.70 -9.95
C LEU A 223 3.75 33.20 -10.05
N GLY A 224 4.15 33.79 -11.17
CA GLY A 224 4.11 35.23 -11.42
C GLY A 224 5.45 35.93 -11.21
N ASP A 225 5.56 37.17 -11.67
CA ASP A 225 6.79 37.95 -11.56
C ASP A 225 6.94 38.53 -10.15
N PRO A 226 8.03 38.21 -9.41
CA PRO A 226 8.25 38.73 -8.07
C PRO A 226 8.70 40.21 -8.06
N PHE A 227 9.03 40.82 -9.21
CA PHE A 227 9.53 42.15 -9.33
C PHE A 227 8.53 43.12 -9.97
N LYS A 228 7.51 42.60 -10.67
CA LYS A 228 6.55 43.43 -11.39
C LYS A 228 5.17 43.36 -10.76
N LYS A 229 4.62 44.52 -10.37
CA LYS A 229 3.22 44.65 -9.98
C LYS A 229 2.32 44.72 -11.20
N SER A 230 1.32 43.87 -11.26
CA SER A 230 0.26 43.91 -12.25
C SER A 230 -1.05 44.36 -11.59
N ASN A 231 -1.83 45.21 -12.26
CA ASN A 231 -3.12 45.63 -11.72
C ASN A 231 -4.20 44.61 -12.02
N VAL A 232 -4.86 44.11 -10.98
CA VAL A 232 -5.99 43.18 -11.06
C VAL A 232 -7.16 43.80 -10.32
N SER A 233 -8.19 44.21 -11.02
CA SER A 233 -9.42 44.81 -10.47
C SER A 233 -9.14 45.97 -9.47
N GLY A 234 -8.16 46.83 -9.79
CA GLY A 234 -7.78 47.96 -8.95
C GLY A 234 -6.75 47.67 -7.84
N HIS A 235 -6.33 46.42 -7.67
CA HIS A 235 -5.31 46.02 -6.71
C HIS A 235 -4.02 45.59 -7.41
N GLY A 236 -2.89 45.94 -6.82
CA GLY A 236 -1.59 45.51 -7.35
C GLY A 236 -1.28 44.08 -6.93
N SER A 237 -1.26 43.15 -7.89
CA SER A 237 -0.85 41.75 -7.66
C SER A 237 0.61 41.55 -8.07
N GLN A 238 1.37 40.91 -7.21
CA GLN A 238 2.78 40.55 -7.41
C GLN A 238 3.03 39.21 -6.71
N GLN A 239 3.92 38.40 -7.26
CA GLN A 239 4.31 37.17 -6.54
C GLN A 239 5.02 37.50 -5.22
N ASP A 240 4.54 36.96 -4.09
CA ASP A 240 5.25 37.04 -2.82
C ASP A 240 6.12 35.78 -2.60
N ALA A 241 7.25 35.73 -3.30
CA ALA A 241 8.19 34.61 -3.18
C ALA A 241 8.75 34.45 -1.75
N MET A 242 8.85 35.55 -0.96
CA MET A 242 9.37 35.47 0.41
C MET A 242 8.32 34.90 1.36
N GLY A 243 7.08 35.35 1.26
CA GLY A 243 5.96 34.78 2.03
C GLY A 243 5.73 33.30 1.71
N LEU A 244 5.82 32.91 0.43
CA LEU A 244 5.68 31.50 0.02
C LEU A 244 6.79 30.61 0.59
N ARG A 245 8.04 31.09 0.66
CA ARG A 245 9.14 30.34 1.32
C ARG A 245 8.88 30.16 2.81
N GLN A 246 8.36 31.19 3.49
CA GLN A 246 8.01 31.08 4.91
C GLN A 246 6.87 30.09 5.13
N ILE A 247 5.85 30.09 4.27
CA ILE A 247 4.75 29.12 4.31
C ILE A 247 5.29 27.70 4.10
N ALA A 248 6.13 27.49 3.10
CA ALA A 248 6.76 26.18 2.84
C ALA A 248 7.53 25.68 4.06
N THR A 249 8.35 26.54 4.69
CA THR A 249 9.10 26.18 5.90
C THR A 249 8.18 25.85 7.08
N ARG A 250 7.10 26.61 7.29
CA ARG A 250 6.12 26.34 8.37
C ARG A 250 5.36 25.04 8.16
N LEU A 251 5.13 24.67 6.90
CA LEU A 251 4.48 23.41 6.52
C LEU A 251 5.47 22.23 6.44
N GLY A 252 6.72 22.41 6.87
CA GLY A 252 7.75 21.36 6.83
C GLY A 252 8.18 20.94 5.43
N GLY A 253 7.92 21.79 4.42
CA GLY A 253 8.19 21.51 3.03
C GLY A 253 9.21 22.47 2.40
N PHE A 254 9.22 22.53 1.07
CA PHE A 254 10.11 23.42 0.34
C PHE A 254 9.36 24.26 -0.72
N TYR A 255 9.95 25.41 -1.06
CA TYR A 255 9.47 26.32 -2.09
C TYR A 255 10.14 26.03 -3.43
N HIS A 256 9.37 26.08 -4.52
CA HIS A 256 9.85 25.99 -5.88
C HIS A 256 9.34 27.18 -6.73
N ASP A 257 10.24 27.80 -7.51
CA ASP A 257 9.86 28.79 -8.51
C ASP A 257 9.37 28.10 -9.78
N GLY A 258 8.04 28.09 -9.98
CA GLY A 258 7.38 27.46 -11.11
C GLY A 258 7.46 28.25 -12.41
N ASN A 259 7.93 29.51 -12.40
CA ASN A 259 8.01 30.35 -13.60
C ASN A 259 9.03 29.84 -14.61
N ARG A 260 10.20 29.41 -14.13
CA ARG A 260 11.36 29.12 -14.98
C ARG A 260 11.57 27.63 -15.22
N LYS A 261 11.23 26.78 -14.28
CA LYS A 261 11.55 25.36 -14.32
C LYS A 261 10.34 24.51 -13.92
N HIS A 262 10.25 23.33 -14.50
CA HIS A 262 9.41 22.29 -13.94
C HIS A 262 10.05 21.74 -12.64
N LEU A 263 9.24 21.09 -11.81
CA LEU A 263 9.76 20.41 -10.62
C LEU A 263 10.88 19.44 -11.01
N PRO A 264 12.02 19.45 -10.31
CA PRO A 264 13.13 18.52 -10.55
C PRO A 264 12.67 17.06 -10.44
N SER A 265 13.20 16.17 -11.30
CA SER A 265 12.78 14.78 -11.33
C SER A 265 13.09 14.01 -10.05
N ASN A 266 14.15 14.36 -9.33
CA ASN A 266 14.46 13.76 -8.03
C ASN A 266 13.36 14.03 -6.99
N ILE A 267 12.72 15.19 -7.03
CA ILE A 267 11.60 15.54 -6.15
C ILE A 267 10.36 14.77 -6.55
N VAL A 268 10.02 14.74 -7.85
CA VAL A 268 8.86 13.98 -8.33
C VAL A 268 9.02 12.49 -8.05
N ASN A 269 10.22 11.94 -8.24
CA ASN A 269 10.51 10.54 -7.92
C ASN A 269 10.38 10.26 -6.41
N ALA A 270 10.75 11.22 -5.55
CA ALA A 270 10.55 11.09 -4.11
C ALA A 270 9.05 11.00 -3.75
N LEU A 271 8.17 11.70 -4.46
CA LEU A 271 6.71 11.62 -4.27
C LEU A 271 6.15 10.21 -4.55
N THR A 272 6.78 9.47 -5.46
CA THR A 272 6.39 8.08 -5.79
C THR A 272 6.96 7.06 -4.81
N MET A 273 8.02 7.42 -4.07
CA MET A 273 8.70 6.52 -3.14
C MET A 273 8.12 6.53 -1.71
N ILE A 274 7.19 7.42 -1.41
CA ILE A 274 6.53 7.56 -0.10
C ILE A 274 5.44 6.47 0.11
N ALA A 275 5.41 5.43 -0.71
CA ALA A 275 4.54 4.31 -0.44
C ALA A 275 4.86 3.73 0.94
N PRO A 276 3.91 3.72 1.90
CA PRO A 276 4.06 2.85 3.04
C PRO A 276 4.24 1.45 2.43
N ARG A 277 5.32 0.77 2.75
CA ARG A 277 5.44 -0.65 2.45
C ARG A 277 4.22 -1.29 3.11
N VAL A 278 3.18 -1.51 2.34
CA VAL A 278 2.08 -2.37 2.75
C VAL A 278 2.79 -3.68 3.01
N GLY A 279 2.99 -3.99 4.29
CA GLY A 279 3.57 -5.26 4.71
C GLY A 279 2.82 -6.30 3.93
N ALA A 280 3.52 -7.22 3.26
CA ALA A 280 2.92 -8.26 2.43
C ALA A 280 1.90 -9.01 3.30
N HIS A 281 0.67 -8.53 3.35
CA HIS A 281 -0.43 -9.24 3.97
C HIS A 281 -0.73 -10.41 3.03
N TRP A 282 -0.34 -11.60 3.48
CA TRP A 282 -0.73 -12.84 2.84
C TRP A 282 -2.24 -12.81 2.69
N SER A 283 -2.74 -12.87 1.45
CA SER A 283 -4.18 -12.94 1.24
C SER A 283 -4.71 -14.18 1.96
N GLU A 284 -5.89 -14.10 2.57
CA GLU A 284 -6.52 -15.24 3.26
C GLU A 284 -6.60 -16.47 2.34
N ARG A 285 -6.84 -16.25 1.06
CA ARG A 285 -6.77 -17.29 0.01
C ARG A 285 -5.36 -17.90 -0.12
N GLY A 286 -4.31 -17.06 -0.08
CA GLY A 286 -2.93 -17.53 -0.14
C GLY A 286 -2.57 -18.39 1.06
N LEU A 287 -3.02 -18.02 2.27
CA LEU A 287 -2.84 -18.81 3.48
C LEU A 287 -3.55 -20.16 3.41
N ALA A 288 -4.78 -20.18 2.88
CA ALA A 288 -5.53 -21.44 2.71
C ALA A 288 -4.85 -22.37 1.70
N LEU A 289 -4.36 -21.86 0.58
CA LEU A 289 -3.61 -22.65 -0.42
C LEU A 289 -2.29 -23.18 0.15
N LEU A 290 -1.57 -22.40 0.92
CA LEU A 290 -0.36 -22.85 1.63
C LEU A 290 -0.67 -23.95 2.63
N ALA A 291 -1.75 -23.81 3.42
CA ALA A 291 -2.16 -24.84 4.38
C ALA A 291 -2.48 -26.17 3.69
N ILE A 292 -3.19 -26.13 2.54
CA ILE A 292 -3.46 -27.34 1.73
C ILE A 292 -2.15 -27.90 1.19
N GLY A 293 -1.29 -27.08 0.61
CA GLY A 293 -0.01 -27.52 0.04
C GLY A 293 0.88 -28.20 1.08
N ILE A 294 1.06 -27.61 2.24
CA ILE A 294 1.85 -28.18 3.35
C ILE A 294 1.19 -29.46 3.86
N GLY A 295 -0.13 -29.45 4.11
CA GLY A 295 -0.87 -30.61 4.59
C GLY A 295 -0.75 -31.80 3.64
N CYS A 296 -1.08 -31.62 2.37
CA CYS A 296 -1.02 -32.67 1.36
C CYS A 296 0.42 -33.19 1.13
N SER A 297 1.39 -32.31 1.04
CA SER A 297 2.81 -32.68 0.88
C SER A 297 3.32 -33.51 2.05
N THR A 298 2.98 -33.11 3.29
CA THR A 298 3.36 -33.86 4.50
C THR A 298 2.74 -35.26 4.47
N LEU A 299 1.44 -35.39 4.15
CA LEU A 299 0.77 -36.70 4.07
C LEU A 299 1.38 -37.57 2.99
N ALA A 300 1.69 -37.01 1.80
CA ALA A 300 2.29 -37.75 0.70
C ALA A 300 3.73 -38.25 1.02
N CYS A 301 4.52 -37.44 1.73
CA CYS A 301 5.91 -37.78 2.03
C CYS A 301 6.05 -38.77 3.21
N VAL A 302 5.11 -38.81 4.14
CA VAL A 302 5.19 -39.69 5.33
C VAL A 302 5.30 -41.15 4.97
N GLY A 303 4.53 -41.63 4.00
CA GLY A 303 4.55 -43.05 3.55
C GLY A 303 5.95 -43.48 3.06
N PRO A 304 6.50 -42.85 2.03
CA PRO A 304 7.85 -43.14 1.54
C PRO A 304 8.94 -43.01 2.64
N LEU A 305 8.88 -41.97 3.46
CA LEU A 305 9.85 -41.78 4.56
C LEU A 305 9.81 -42.95 5.55
N LEU A 306 8.65 -43.45 5.90
CA LEU A 306 8.52 -44.63 6.79
C LEU A 306 9.08 -45.89 6.17
N THR A 307 8.86 -46.11 4.85
CA THR A 307 9.37 -47.30 4.19
C THR A 307 10.89 -47.32 4.07
N PHE A 308 11.52 -46.17 3.79
CA PHE A 308 12.96 -46.07 3.60
C PHE A 308 13.76 -45.88 4.92
N PHE A 309 13.20 -45.17 5.90
CA PHE A 309 13.92 -44.76 7.10
C PHE A 309 13.28 -45.19 8.43
N GLY A 310 12.13 -45.89 8.37
CA GLY A 310 11.41 -46.28 9.58
C GLY A 310 12.04 -47.43 10.35
N ARG A 311 12.91 -48.22 9.70
CA ARG A 311 13.63 -49.36 10.35
C ARG A 311 14.90 -48.88 11.02
N PRO A 312 15.23 -49.39 12.27
CA PRO A 312 16.49 -49.08 12.90
C PRO A 312 17.66 -49.72 12.13
N ARG A 313 18.71 -48.95 11.91
CA ARG A 313 19.93 -49.34 11.16
C ARG A 313 20.66 -50.57 11.68
N ALA A 314 20.40 -51.00 12.94
CA ALA A 314 21.05 -52.17 13.57
C ALA A 314 20.75 -53.49 12.86
N PHE A 315 19.75 -53.62 12.03
CA PHE A 315 19.39 -54.85 11.32
C PHE A 315 20.18 -55.11 10.03
N LEU A 316 20.96 -54.16 9.54
CA LEU A 316 21.67 -54.29 8.26
C LEU A 316 23.11 -54.87 8.44
N HIS A 317 23.56 -55.05 9.67
CA HIS A 317 24.95 -55.49 9.91
C HIS A 317 25.06 -56.95 10.45
N ASP A 318 23.97 -57.67 10.79
CA ASP A 318 24.01 -58.98 11.40
C ASP A 318 23.38 -60.10 10.55
N SER A 319 23.16 -59.88 9.27
CA SER A 319 22.55 -60.91 8.41
C SER A 319 23.54 -61.70 7.54
N ASN A 320 24.79 -61.85 7.98
CA ASN A 320 25.70 -62.76 7.31
C ASN A 320 26.42 -63.70 8.31
N PRO A 321 25.75 -64.73 8.89
CA PRO A 321 26.41 -65.74 9.73
C PRO A 321 27.32 -66.67 8.94
N LEU A 322 27.27 -66.67 7.60
CA LEU A 322 28.04 -67.64 6.79
C LEU A 322 29.46 -67.23 6.42
N GLN A 323 29.92 -66.04 6.85
CA GLN A 323 31.29 -65.56 6.56
C GLN A 323 32.27 -65.75 7.71
N LYS A 324 31.87 -66.30 8.88
CA LYS A 324 32.75 -66.55 10.00
C LYS A 324 33.35 -67.95 10.03
N GLU A 325 32.91 -68.89 9.17
CA GLU A 325 33.48 -70.24 9.12
C GLU A 325 34.49 -70.49 7.99
N ALA A 326 34.85 -69.47 7.21
CA ALA A 326 35.79 -69.61 6.13
C ALA A 326 37.20 -69.06 6.46
N ILE A 327 37.46 -68.62 7.73
CA ILE A 327 38.77 -68.18 8.17
C ILE A 327 39.02 -68.80 9.58
N ALA A 328 39.07 -70.12 9.63
CA ALA A 328 39.66 -70.88 10.71
C ALA A 328 40.46 -72.04 10.09
#